data_db72d70b3aa8409c5dafe2a2aaf71211
#
_entry.id   db72d70b3aa8409c5dafe2a2aaf71211
#
_cell.length_a   1.000
_cell.length_b   1.000
_cell.length_c   1.000
_cell.angle_alpha   90.00
_cell.angle_beta   90.00
_cell.angle_gamma   90.00
#
_symmetry.space_group_name_H-M   'P 1'
#
loop_
_entity.id
_entity.type
_entity.pdbx_description
1 polymer ?
#
loop_
_entity_poly.entity_id
_entity_poly.type
_entity_poly.pdbx_seq_one_letter_code
_entity_poly.pdbx_strand_id
1 'polypeptide(L)'
;MKRTSALLILLVATGTGLSADWPMWGGTPSRNMVSPMTGLPTSWDLKTGKNVKWVAELGSQSYGNPVVAGGVVMIGTNNEALKDPKQPGDRGVLMAFREATGEFMWQATFEKLSSGRANDWPFQGIASSPLVVDGIAYFTSNRGQIVAVDLQGFHDNENDGPVKDEKLTGKNDPDIIWIFDMLEEVGTFPHNLANCSPVSDGDLLYCSTGNGQDESHVNIPSPKAPSLIAVNRLTGKLAWEDNSVGDRILHGQWSTPAVGDIGGVRQVVHAQGDGWVRGYEAQSGKKLWEFDTNPKAAVWPKTRNEVISTPVIHENVVYISNGQDPEHGEGVGHAYAIDATKRGDITTAGLVWHFDKIRRSISTAAIKDGLIYLADFSGFLHCLDVKTGKPYWTHDMFAAIWGSPMLIGDKVYLGDEDGDVAVIEHGKTFKLVSEQNMGSSVYATPVPANGALFVMNRNQLYALAEGAQLRK
;
A
#
# COMPACT_ATOMS: atom_id res chain seq x y z
N MET A 1 -26.93 66.08 -14.75
CA MET A 1 -27.21 64.81 -14.03
C MET A 1 -26.55 63.67 -14.79
N LYS A 2 -25.39 63.20 -14.31
CA LYS A 2 -24.69 62.05 -14.87
C LYS A 2 -25.06 60.83 -14.03
N ARG A 3 -25.70 59.83 -14.65
CA ARG A 3 -26.00 58.53 -14.01
C ARG A 3 -24.79 57.63 -14.19
N THR A 4 -24.14 57.26 -13.09
CA THR A 4 -23.09 56.27 -13.02
C THR A 4 -23.73 54.91 -12.77
N SER A 5 -23.70 54.01 -13.74
CA SER A 5 -24.14 52.63 -13.60
C SER A 5 -22.97 51.81 -12.98
N ALA A 6 -23.15 51.32 -11.78
CA ALA A 6 -22.22 50.36 -11.17
C ALA A 6 -22.52 48.96 -11.70
N LEU A 7 -21.54 48.37 -12.38
CA LEU A 7 -21.54 46.98 -12.82
C LEU A 7 -21.14 46.07 -11.65
N LEU A 8 -22.06 45.30 -11.13
CA LEU A 8 -21.81 44.31 -10.08
C LEU A 8 -21.26 43.05 -10.76
N ILE A 9 -19.95 42.81 -10.66
CA ILE A 9 -19.33 41.56 -11.11
C ILE A 9 -19.54 40.53 -10.01
N LEU A 10 -20.41 39.56 -10.28
CA LEU A 10 -20.60 38.38 -9.45
C LEU A 10 -19.41 37.43 -9.69
N LEU A 11 -18.44 37.42 -8.81
CA LEU A 11 -17.39 36.35 -8.79
C LEU A 11 -18.07 35.06 -8.33
N VAL A 12 -18.38 34.16 -9.26
CA VAL A 12 -18.68 32.77 -8.94
C VAL A 12 -17.35 32.09 -8.64
N ALA A 13 -17.05 31.93 -7.35
CA ALA A 13 -15.95 31.06 -6.90
C ALA A 13 -16.35 29.62 -7.20
N THR A 14 -15.96 29.10 -8.36
CA THR A 14 -15.94 27.67 -8.60
C THR A 14 -14.85 27.10 -7.68
N GLY A 15 -15.26 26.49 -6.60
CA GLY A 15 -14.36 25.69 -5.75
C GLY A 15 -13.78 24.55 -6.59
N THR A 16 -12.62 24.77 -7.18
CA THR A 16 -11.80 23.68 -7.73
C THR A 16 -11.34 22.85 -6.54
N GLY A 17 -12.01 21.72 -6.28
CA GLY A 17 -11.46 20.68 -5.44
C GLY A 17 -10.02 20.43 -5.91
N LEU A 18 -9.07 20.36 -4.99
CA LEU A 18 -7.68 20.09 -5.33
C LEU A 18 -7.62 18.73 -6.04
N SER A 19 -7.42 18.78 -7.36
CA SER A 19 -7.07 17.59 -8.13
C SER A 19 -5.67 17.20 -7.74
N ALA A 20 -5.48 15.97 -7.27
CA ALA A 20 -4.18 15.47 -6.84
C ALA A 20 -4.09 13.98 -7.13
N ASP A 21 -2.96 13.58 -7.71
CA ASP A 21 -2.61 12.20 -7.91
C ASP A 21 -2.47 11.45 -6.56
N TRP A 22 -2.54 10.13 -6.61
CA TRP A 22 -2.22 9.21 -5.52
C TRP A 22 -1.08 8.30 -5.97
N PRO A 23 0.18 8.79 -5.97
CA PRO A 23 1.26 8.19 -6.73
C PRO A 23 1.95 7.01 -6.04
N MET A 24 1.50 6.62 -4.84
CA MET A 24 2.09 5.53 -4.06
C MET A 24 1.13 5.02 -2.98
N TRP A 25 1.45 3.89 -2.37
CA TRP A 25 0.81 3.41 -1.15
C TRP A 25 0.82 4.50 -0.06
N GLY A 26 -0.35 4.82 0.52
CA GLY A 26 -0.50 5.89 1.52
C GLY A 26 -0.40 7.31 0.95
N GLY A 27 -0.28 7.50 -0.37
CA GLY A 27 -0.25 8.79 -1.07
C GLY A 27 0.98 9.65 -0.81
N THR A 28 1.68 9.44 0.30
CA THR A 28 2.89 10.17 0.72
C THR A 28 3.94 9.22 1.28
N PRO A 29 5.24 9.61 1.29
CA PRO A 29 6.30 8.77 1.85
C PRO A 29 6.11 8.42 3.34
N SER A 30 5.42 9.25 4.12
CA SER A 30 5.10 8.98 5.53
C SER A 30 4.02 7.92 5.75
N ARG A 31 3.35 7.48 4.68
CA ARG A 31 2.34 6.41 4.64
C ARG A 31 1.04 6.68 5.40
N ASN A 32 0.79 7.91 5.80
CA ASN A 32 -0.45 8.25 6.50
C ASN A 32 -1.66 8.17 5.54
N MET A 33 -2.63 7.31 5.84
CA MET A 33 -3.80 7.05 5.00
C MET A 33 -4.82 8.20 5.04
N VAL A 34 -4.39 9.41 4.65
CA VAL A 34 -5.19 10.62 4.69
C VAL A 34 -5.09 11.41 3.39
N SER A 35 -6.23 11.82 2.86
CA SER A 35 -6.33 12.75 1.72
C SER A 35 -7.14 13.99 2.10
N PRO A 36 -6.71 15.19 1.73
CA PRO A 36 -7.50 16.41 1.91
C PRO A 36 -8.64 16.55 0.89
N MET A 37 -8.77 15.65 -0.07
CA MET A 37 -9.78 15.70 -1.13
C MET A 37 -11.18 15.71 -0.52
N THR A 38 -12.11 16.38 -1.18
CA THR A 38 -13.54 16.49 -0.79
C THR A 38 -14.44 16.26 -1.99
N GLY A 39 -15.75 16.09 -1.75
CA GLY A 39 -16.74 15.94 -2.84
C GLY A 39 -16.75 14.57 -3.48
N LEU A 40 -16.14 13.56 -2.87
CA LEU A 40 -16.24 12.18 -3.33
C LEU A 40 -17.56 11.54 -2.89
N PRO A 41 -18.07 10.55 -3.65
CA PRO A 41 -19.34 9.90 -3.34
C PRO A 41 -19.25 9.15 -2.00
N THR A 42 -20.25 9.35 -1.16
CA THR A 42 -20.46 8.56 0.05
C THR A 42 -21.44 7.41 -0.18
N SER A 43 -22.01 7.29 -1.36
CA SER A 43 -22.88 6.18 -1.78
C SER A 43 -22.82 6.00 -3.30
N TRP A 44 -22.96 4.75 -3.74
CA TRP A 44 -23.03 4.36 -5.15
C TRP A 44 -23.92 3.13 -5.31
N ASP A 45 -24.30 2.83 -6.54
CA ASP A 45 -25.09 1.65 -6.84
C ASP A 45 -24.57 0.99 -8.13
N LEU A 46 -23.97 -0.17 -8.00
CA LEU A 46 -23.37 -0.92 -9.11
C LEU A 46 -24.43 -1.46 -10.09
N LYS A 47 -25.68 -1.70 -9.61
CA LYS A 47 -26.77 -2.22 -10.47
C LYS A 47 -27.34 -1.15 -11.38
N THR A 48 -27.54 0.04 -10.84
CA THR A 48 -28.07 1.19 -11.60
C THR A 48 -26.98 2.01 -12.29
N GLY A 49 -25.73 1.89 -11.85
CA GLY A 49 -24.60 2.69 -12.32
C GLY A 49 -24.52 4.09 -11.72
N LYS A 50 -25.32 4.38 -10.67
CA LYS A 50 -25.29 5.68 -9.97
C LYS A 50 -23.91 5.89 -9.32
N ASN A 51 -23.32 7.06 -9.55
CA ASN A 51 -21.99 7.46 -9.07
C ASN A 51 -20.85 6.54 -9.55
N VAL A 52 -21.06 5.72 -10.57
CA VAL A 52 -20.03 4.90 -11.23
C VAL A 52 -19.62 5.58 -12.53
N LYS A 53 -18.34 5.96 -12.64
CA LYS A 53 -17.77 6.60 -13.83
C LYS A 53 -17.40 5.56 -14.89
N TRP A 54 -16.68 4.52 -14.47
CA TRP A 54 -16.30 3.37 -15.29
C TRP A 54 -15.93 2.16 -14.42
N VAL A 55 -15.85 0.99 -15.05
CA VAL A 55 -15.43 -0.27 -14.46
C VAL A 55 -14.39 -0.91 -15.36
N ALA A 56 -13.30 -1.42 -14.81
CA ALA A 56 -12.30 -2.20 -15.51
C ALA A 56 -12.17 -3.59 -14.90
N GLU A 57 -11.97 -4.59 -15.76
CA GLU A 57 -11.77 -5.97 -15.38
C GLU A 57 -10.31 -6.22 -15.01
N LEU A 58 -10.08 -6.85 -13.86
CA LEU A 58 -8.80 -7.31 -13.34
C LEU A 58 -8.69 -8.83 -13.41
N GLY A 59 -7.56 -9.40 -12.97
CA GLY A 59 -7.46 -10.84 -12.72
C GLY A 59 -8.42 -11.32 -11.62
N SER A 60 -8.31 -12.57 -11.19
CA SER A 60 -9.20 -13.13 -10.16
C SER A 60 -8.81 -12.77 -8.73
N GLN A 61 -7.59 -12.24 -8.53
CA GLN A 61 -7.04 -11.82 -7.25
C GLN A 61 -6.31 -10.49 -7.42
N SER A 62 -6.64 -9.52 -6.57
CA SER A 62 -6.01 -8.19 -6.56
C SER A 62 -5.89 -7.70 -5.11
N TYR A 63 -4.67 -7.64 -4.60
CA TYR A 63 -4.37 -7.27 -3.21
C TYR A 63 -3.68 -5.90 -3.10
N GLY A 64 -2.88 -5.53 -4.11
CA GLY A 64 -2.24 -4.21 -4.18
C GLY A 64 -3.28 -3.10 -4.32
N ASN A 65 -2.99 -1.93 -3.78
CA ASN A 65 -3.88 -0.78 -3.96
C ASN A 65 -3.70 -0.13 -5.32
N PRO A 66 -4.76 0.47 -5.88
CA PRO A 66 -4.61 1.32 -7.05
C PRO A 66 -3.64 2.46 -6.79
N VAL A 67 -2.84 2.78 -7.81
CA VAL A 67 -2.02 3.99 -7.85
C VAL A 67 -2.46 4.81 -9.04
N VAL A 68 -2.64 6.10 -8.83
CA VAL A 68 -3.14 7.04 -9.85
C VAL A 68 -2.12 8.16 -10.00
N ALA A 69 -1.55 8.29 -11.19
CA ALA A 69 -0.59 9.35 -11.50
C ALA A 69 -0.53 9.60 -13.01
N GLY A 70 -0.37 10.87 -13.39
CA GLY A 70 -0.18 11.26 -14.79
C GLY A 70 -1.27 10.79 -15.75
N GLY A 71 -2.52 10.65 -15.27
CA GLY A 71 -3.64 10.17 -16.08
C GLY A 71 -3.72 8.66 -16.26
N VAL A 72 -2.90 7.89 -15.52
CA VAL A 72 -2.86 6.43 -15.54
C VAL A 72 -3.23 5.85 -14.17
N VAL A 73 -4.03 4.79 -14.17
CA VAL A 73 -4.32 3.98 -12.98
C VAL A 73 -3.61 2.62 -13.13
N MET A 74 -2.81 2.23 -12.14
CA MET A 74 -2.09 0.97 -12.16
C MET A 74 -2.50 0.06 -11.02
N ILE A 75 -2.61 -1.24 -11.32
CA ILE A 75 -3.03 -2.30 -10.38
C ILE A 75 -2.18 -3.54 -10.58
N GLY A 76 -1.65 -4.08 -9.47
CA GLY A 76 -1.09 -5.44 -9.43
C GLY A 76 -2.19 -6.49 -9.31
N THR A 77 -2.11 -7.55 -10.11
CA THR A 77 -3.09 -8.65 -10.16
C THR A 77 -2.45 -9.92 -10.74
N ASN A 78 -3.25 -10.98 -10.95
CA ASN A 78 -2.85 -12.15 -11.71
C ASN A 78 -3.36 -12.11 -13.17
N ASN A 79 -3.01 -13.13 -13.97
CA ASN A 79 -3.29 -13.18 -15.40
C ASN A 79 -4.62 -13.85 -15.78
N GLU A 80 -5.56 -14.02 -14.84
CA GLU A 80 -6.80 -14.77 -15.15
C GLU A 80 -7.79 -13.97 -16.00
N ALA A 81 -7.69 -12.63 -16.04
CA ALA A 81 -8.33 -11.83 -17.09
C ALA A 81 -7.37 -11.61 -18.26
N LEU A 82 -7.13 -12.65 -19.02
CA LEU A 82 -6.12 -12.70 -20.09
C LEU A 82 -6.31 -11.56 -21.12
N LYS A 83 -5.47 -10.53 -21.06
CA LYS A 83 -5.46 -9.42 -22.03
C LYS A 83 -4.52 -9.70 -23.21
N ASP A 84 -3.42 -10.46 -22.98
CA ASP A 84 -2.51 -10.88 -24.02
C ASP A 84 -2.55 -12.41 -24.25
N PRO A 85 -3.17 -12.89 -25.34
CA PRO A 85 -3.25 -14.32 -25.64
C PRO A 85 -1.88 -15.01 -25.86
N LYS A 86 -0.81 -14.24 -26.09
CA LYS A 86 0.56 -14.77 -26.26
C LYS A 86 1.20 -15.16 -24.92
N GLN A 87 0.64 -14.73 -23.80
CA GLN A 87 1.17 -14.94 -22.47
C GLN A 87 0.15 -15.67 -21.55
N PRO A 88 -0.28 -16.89 -21.89
CA PRO A 88 -1.28 -17.62 -21.11
C PRO A 88 -0.71 -18.17 -19.80
N GLY A 89 -1.59 -18.62 -18.92
CA GLY A 89 -1.28 -19.32 -17.68
C GLY A 89 -1.16 -18.40 -16.47
N ASP A 90 -0.81 -18.99 -15.32
CA ASP A 90 -0.62 -18.25 -14.06
C ASP A 90 0.62 -17.37 -14.15
N ARG A 91 0.43 -16.07 -13.98
CA ARG A 91 1.48 -15.05 -14.06
C ARG A 91 1.18 -13.90 -13.11
N GLY A 92 2.21 -13.19 -12.68
CA GLY A 92 2.04 -11.87 -12.07
C GLY A 92 1.87 -10.81 -13.14
N VAL A 93 0.94 -9.89 -12.92
CA VAL A 93 0.62 -8.83 -13.89
C VAL A 93 0.48 -7.49 -13.16
N LEU A 94 1.12 -6.45 -13.70
CA LEU A 94 0.78 -5.07 -13.42
C LEU A 94 -0.01 -4.53 -14.61
N MET A 95 -1.26 -4.14 -14.41
CA MET A 95 -2.13 -3.55 -15.43
C MET A 95 -2.17 -2.04 -15.31
N ALA A 96 -2.15 -1.34 -16.45
CA ALA A 96 -2.34 0.11 -16.56
C ALA A 96 -3.61 0.44 -17.33
N PHE A 97 -4.36 1.40 -16.82
CA PHE A 97 -5.62 1.88 -17.38
C PHE A 97 -5.60 3.41 -17.52
N ARG A 98 -6.25 3.94 -18.55
CA ARG A 98 -6.48 5.37 -18.67
C ARG A 98 -7.43 5.85 -17.58
N GLU A 99 -6.98 6.76 -16.75
CA GLU A 99 -7.74 7.27 -15.59
C GLU A 99 -9.11 7.84 -15.99
N ALA A 100 -9.18 8.55 -17.11
CA ALA A 100 -10.40 9.21 -17.56
C ALA A 100 -11.53 8.23 -17.93
N THR A 101 -11.18 7.05 -18.48
CA THR A 101 -12.14 6.16 -19.16
C THR A 101 -12.12 4.71 -18.65
N GLY A 102 -11.09 4.28 -17.92
CA GLY A 102 -10.88 2.87 -17.55
C GLY A 102 -10.42 1.99 -18.72
N GLU A 103 -10.06 2.60 -19.87
CA GLU A 103 -9.54 1.87 -21.02
C GLU A 103 -8.19 1.23 -20.66
N PHE A 104 -8.04 -0.05 -20.96
CA PHE A 104 -6.78 -0.77 -20.80
C PHE A 104 -5.71 -0.16 -21.71
N MET A 105 -4.54 0.12 -21.15
CA MET A 105 -3.39 0.68 -21.88
C MET A 105 -2.36 -0.41 -22.16
N TRP A 106 -1.72 -0.90 -21.11
CA TRP A 106 -0.66 -1.91 -21.20
C TRP A 106 -0.62 -2.77 -19.94
N GLN A 107 0.12 -3.88 -20.02
CA GLN A 107 0.43 -4.70 -18.86
C GLN A 107 1.88 -5.18 -18.86
N ALA A 108 2.52 -5.18 -17.69
CA ALA A 108 3.77 -5.88 -17.46
C ALA A 108 3.45 -7.28 -16.91
N THR A 109 3.94 -8.33 -17.58
CA THR A 109 3.60 -9.73 -17.29
C THR A 109 4.84 -10.54 -16.95
N PHE A 110 4.81 -11.24 -15.81
CA PHE A 110 5.93 -12.00 -15.26
C PHE A 110 5.54 -13.46 -15.06
N GLU A 111 6.42 -14.37 -15.53
CA GLU A 111 6.27 -15.80 -15.30
C GLU A 111 6.37 -16.13 -13.80
N LYS A 112 5.76 -17.24 -13.40
CA LYS A 112 5.95 -17.78 -12.05
C LYS A 112 7.39 -18.25 -11.85
N LEU A 113 7.86 -18.18 -10.61
CA LEU A 113 9.16 -18.73 -10.25
C LEU A 113 9.13 -20.26 -10.34
N SER A 114 10.21 -20.86 -10.87
CA SER A 114 10.35 -22.31 -10.97
C SER A 114 10.46 -23.02 -9.63
N SER A 115 10.80 -22.30 -8.57
CA SER A 115 10.79 -22.76 -7.17
C SER A 115 9.38 -23.02 -6.64
N GLY A 116 8.34 -22.57 -7.35
CA GLY A 116 6.95 -22.85 -7.04
C GLY A 116 6.42 -22.09 -5.83
N ARG A 117 5.45 -22.68 -5.14
CA ARG A 117 4.63 -22.09 -4.09
C ARG A 117 5.44 -21.41 -2.96
N ALA A 118 6.57 -21.99 -2.60
CA ALA A 118 7.40 -21.46 -1.50
C ALA A 118 7.82 -20.00 -1.69
N ASN A 119 8.03 -19.57 -2.94
CA ASN A 119 8.51 -18.23 -3.28
C ASN A 119 7.53 -17.40 -4.11
N ASP A 120 6.53 -18.07 -4.73
CA ASP A 120 5.60 -17.43 -5.65
C ASP A 120 4.26 -18.17 -5.64
N TRP A 121 3.40 -17.78 -4.72
CA TRP A 121 2.12 -18.44 -4.46
C TRP A 121 1.25 -18.51 -5.72
N PRO A 122 0.65 -19.68 -6.02
CA PRO A 122 -0.20 -19.86 -7.21
C PRO A 122 -1.35 -18.86 -7.24
N PHE A 123 -1.59 -18.28 -8.41
CA PHE A 123 -2.67 -17.33 -8.71
C PHE A 123 -2.68 -16.04 -7.86
N GLN A 124 -1.63 -15.78 -7.07
CA GLN A 124 -1.54 -14.56 -6.26
C GLN A 124 -1.26 -13.32 -7.12
N GLY A 125 -0.40 -13.46 -8.12
CA GLY A 125 -0.01 -12.36 -8.99
C GLY A 125 0.91 -11.34 -8.34
N ILE A 126 0.83 -10.07 -8.77
CA ILE A 126 1.54 -8.94 -8.17
C ILE A 126 0.66 -8.32 -7.09
N ALA A 127 1.13 -8.35 -5.84
CA ALA A 127 0.43 -7.78 -4.69
C ALA A 127 0.97 -6.41 -4.23
N SER A 128 2.07 -5.93 -4.83
CA SER A 128 2.63 -4.61 -4.53
C SER A 128 1.82 -3.49 -5.18
N SER A 129 1.74 -2.34 -4.51
CA SER A 129 1.28 -1.08 -5.11
C SER A 129 2.48 -0.37 -5.73
N PRO A 130 2.41 0.13 -6.97
CA PRO A 130 3.51 0.89 -7.57
C PRO A 130 3.79 2.20 -6.83
N LEU A 131 4.98 2.75 -7.08
CA LEU A 131 5.36 4.13 -6.81
C LEU A 131 5.57 4.82 -8.16
N VAL A 132 5.00 6.00 -8.37
CA VAL A 132 5.28 6.83 -9.56
C VAL A 132 6.05 8.06 -9.17
N VAL A 133 7.19 8.28 -9.83
CA VAL A 133 8.02 9.49 -9.70
C VAL A 133 8.55 9.85 -11.08
N ASP A 134 8.40 11.11 -11.49
CA ASP A 134 8.93 11.67 -12.73
C ASP A 134 8.53 10.86 -14.00
N GLY A 135 7.29 10.36 -14.06
CA GLY A 135 6.79 9.57 -15.19
C GLY A 135 7.22 8.11 -15.20
N ILE A 136 7.97 7.65 -14.21
CA ILE A 136 8.42 6.25 -14.08
C ILE A 136 7.66 5.57 -12.94
N ALA A 137 7.16 4.37 -13.20
CA ALA A 137 6.53 3.51 -12.20
C ALA A 137 7.51 2.44 -11.70
N TYR A 138 7.62 2.32 -10.38
CA TYR A 138 8.47 1.34 -9.69
C TYR A 138 7.60 0.38 -8.89
N PHE A 139 7.80 -0.91 -9.01
CA PHE A 139 7.02 -1.92 -8.29
C PHE A 139 7.83 -3.19 -8.03
N THR A 140 7.36 -4.02 -7.11
CA THR A 140 7.93 -5.34 -6.87
C THR A 140 7.10 -6.39 -7.61
N SER A 141 7.72 -7.15 -8.52
CA SER A 141 7.06 -8.25 -9.23
C SER A 141 6.92 -9.49 -8.32
N ASN A 142 6.04 -10.44 -8.72
CA ASN A 142 5.92 -11.74 -8.07
C ASN A 142 7.24 -12.54 -8.03
N ARG A 143 8.21 -12.19 -8.89
CA ARG A 143 9.52 -12.84 -8.97
C ARG A 143 10.55 -12.29 -7.98
N GLY A 144 10.17 -11.38 -7.09
CA GLY A 144 11.13 -10.70 -6.21
C GLY A 144 12.05 -9.73 -6.96
N GLN A 145 11.54 -9.10 -8.01
CA GLN A 145 12.26 -8.10 -8.79
C GLN A 145 11.69 -6.72 -8.52
N ILE A 146 12.55 -5.72 -8.33
CA ILE A 146 12.15 -4.32 -8.42
C ILE A 146 12.24 -3.94 -9.90
N VAL A 147 11.14 -3.46 -10.44
CA VAL A 147 11.01 -3.13 -11.86
C VAL A 147 10.70 -1.65 -12.00
N ALA A 148 11.39 -0.97 -12.91
CA ALA A 148 11.08 0.38 -13.36
C ALA A 148 10.54 0.34 -14.78
N VAL A 149 9.38 0.94 -15.01
CA VAL A 149 8.73 1.01 -16.32
C VAL A 149 8.32 2.45 -16.61
N ASP A 150 8.31 2.84 -17.88
CA ASP A 150 7.68 4.07 -18.30
C ASP A 150 6.17 4.04 -18.03
N LEU A 151 5.63 5.15 -17.52
CA LEU A 151 4.22 5.23 -17.12
C LEU A 151 3.26 5.08 -18.31
N GLN A 152 3.66 5.57 -19.50
CA GLN A 152 2.84 5.50 -20.72
C GLN A 152 3.08 4.18 -21.50
N GLY A 153 4.13 3.41 -21.15
CA GLY A 153 4.59 2.29 -21.96
C GLY A 153 4.88 2.77 -23.39
N PHE A 154 4.67 1.98 -24.40
CA PHE A 154 4.88 2.37 -25.81
C PHE A 154 3.76 3.24 -26.40
N HIS A 155 2.91 3.90 -25.61
CA HIS A 155 1.87 4.78 -26.13
C HIS A 155 2.40 6.14 -26.63
N ASP A 156 3.54 6.59 -26.15
CA ASP A 156 4.22 7.81 -26.61
C ASP A 156 5.12 7.58 -27.85
N ASN A 157 5.34 6.33 -28.27
CA ASN A 157 6.18 5.87 -29.36
C ASN A 157 7.68 6.06 -29.08
N GLU A 158 8.08 6.16 -27.82
CA GLU A 158 9.47 6.13 -27.39
C GLU A 158 9.78 4.74 -26.79
N ASN A 159 11.03 4.42 -26.64
CA ASN A 159 11.54 3.27 -25.89
C ASN A 159 12.59 3.83 -24.95
N ASP A 160 12.21 3.97 -23.67
CA ASP A 160 12.98 4.69 -22.68
C ASP A 160 14.05 3.81 -21.99
N GLY A 161 14.96 4.45 -21.28
CA GLY A 161 15.97 3.78 -20.49
C GLY A 161 17.03 3.02 -21.30
N PRO A 162 17.86 2.22 -20.61
CA PRO A 162 18.95 1.43 -21.23
C PRO A 162 18.52 0.09 -21.81
N VAL A 163 17.36 -0.46 -21.41
CA VAL A 163 16.83 -1.71 -21.96
C VAL A 163 16.24 -1.41 -23.34
N LYS A 164 16.76 -2.04 -24.38
CA LYS A 164 16.37 -1.82 -25.78
C LYS A 164 16.06 -3.11 -26.54
N ASP A 165 16.09 -4.22 -25.85
CA ASP A 165 15.93 -5.57 -26.41
C ASP A 165 14.66 -6.28 -25.90
N GLU A 166 13.63 -5.50 -25.53
CA GLU A 166 12.33 -6.02 -25.16
C GLU A 166 11.79 -6.90 -26.32
N LYS A 167 11.30 -8.07 -25.94
CA LYS A 167 10.70 -9.02 -26.88
C LYS A 167 9.32 -8.58 -27.39
N LEU A 168 8.66 -7.73 -26.64
CA LEU A 168 7.31 -7.22 -26.88
C LEU A 168 7.37 -5.70 -26.78
N THR A 169 7.00 -5.00 -27.85
CA THR A 169 7.08 -3.54 -28.00
C THR A 169 5.80 -2.94 -28.60
N GLY A 170 4.70 -3.66 -28.47
CA GLY A 170 3.38 -3.18 -28.89
C GLY A 170 2.78 -2.20 -27.90
N LYS A 171 1.72 -1.51 -28.26
CA LYS A 171 1.05 -0.54 -27.39
C LYS A 171 0.50 -1.14 -26.09
N ASN A 172 0.26 -2.43 -26.05
CA ASN A 172 -0.23 -3.13 -24.86
C ASN A 172 0.88 -3.71 -23.99
N ASP A 173 2.14 -3.50 -24.36
CA ASP A 173 3.31 -3.98 -23.65
C ASP A 173 3.92 -2.87 -22.80
N PRO A 174 4.65 -3.19 -21.71
CA PRO A 174 5.34 -2.21 -20.88
C PRO A 174 6.65 -1.77 -21.56
N ASP A 175 7.06 -0.55 -21.37
CA ASP A 175 8.42 -0.08 -21.68
C ASP A 175 9.28 -0.20 -20.40
N ILE A 176 10.20 -1.16 -20.35
CA ILE A 176 10.99 -1.50 -19.18
C ILE A 176 12.28 -0.69 -19.16
N ILE A 177 12.45 0.16 -18.16
CA ILE A 177 13.65 0.99 -18.00
C ILE A 177 14.80 0.18 -17.38
N TRP A 178 14.53 -0.53 -16.28
CA TRP A 178 15.48 -1.43 -15.63
C TRP A 178 14.78 -2.43 -14.71
N ILE A 179 15.49 -3.53 -14.40
CA ILE A 179 15.09 -4.55 -13.44
C ILE A 179 16.26 -4.79 -12.47
N PHE A 180 15.96 -4.83 -11.16
CA PHE A 180 16.86 -5.29 -10.11
C PHE A 180 16.30 -6.59 -9.53
N ASP A 181 16.98 -7.71 -9.76
CA ASP A 181 16.56 -9.04 -9.30
C ASP A 181 17.11 -9.30 -7.89
N MET A 182 16.25 -9.27 -6.87
CA MET A 182 16.68 -9.42 -5.48
C MET A 182 17.16 -10.86 -5.16
N LEU A 183 16.71 -11.85 -5.93
CA LEU A 183 17.18 -13.23 -5.74
C LEU A 183 18.62 -13.37 -6.21
N GLU A 184 18.94 -12.81 -7.38
CA GLU A 184 20.27 -12.91 -8.01
C GLU A 184 21.28 -11.93 -7.40
N GLU A 185 20.86 -10.68 -7.17
CA GLU A 185 21.77 -9.59 -6.77
C GLU A 185 22.11 -9.61 -5.27
N VAL A 186 21.16 -9.99 -4.41
CA VAL A 186 21.33 -9.96 -2.94
C VAL A 186 20.97 -11.28 -2.25
N GLY A 187 20.66 -12.34 -3.02
CA GLY A 187 20.52 -13.71 -2.56
C GLY A 187 19.29 -13.96 -1.67
N THR A 188 18.20 -13.24 -1.89
CA THR A 188 16.97 -13.38 -1.08
C THR A 188 16.21 -14.66 -1.41
N PHE A 189 15.45 -15.12 -0.43
CA PHE A 189 14.49 -16.22 -0.58
C PHE A 189 13.13 -15.71 -0.06
N PRO A 190 12.29 -15.10 -0.92
CA PRO A 190 11.01 -14.58 -0.48
C PRO A 190 10.08 -15.71 -0.04
N HIS A 191 9.38 -15.52 1.08
CA HIS A 191 8.36 -16.45 1.53
C HIS A 191 7.03 -16.12 0.84
N ASN A 192 6.42 -17.09 0.18
CA ASN A 192 5.17 -17.00 -0.60
C ASN A 192 5.21 -15.99 -1.77
N LEU A 193 5.64 -14.77 -1.56
CA LEU A 193 5.88 -13.76 -2.58
C LEU A 193 6.63 -12.55 -2.02
N ALA A 194 7.28 -11.79 -2.89
CA ALA A 194 7.73 -10.43 -2.59
C ALA A 194 6.61 -9.45 -2.96
N ASN A 195 6.15 -8.62 -2.01
CA ASN A 195 4.99 -7.75 -2.21
C ASN A 195 5.19 -6.30 -1.75
N CYS A 196 6.42 -5.90 -1.47
CA CYS A 196 6.71 -4.56 -1.00
C CYS A 196 6.22 -3.50 -1.98
N SER A 197 5.51 -2.50 -1.47
CA SER A 197 5.18 -1.28 -2.20
C SER A 197 6.29 -0.25 -1.97
N PRO A 198 7.17 0.01 -2.97
CA PRO A 198 8.37 0.82 -2.77
C PRO A 198 8.05 2.27 -2.34
N VAL A 199 9.03 2.92 -1.72
CA VAL A 199 8.99 4.36 -1.43
C VAL A 199 10.31 4.99 -1.81
N SER A 200 10.31 6.25 -2.21
CA SER A 200 11.53 6.96 -2.56
C SER A 200 11.78 8.21 -1.71
N ASP A 201 13.04 8.58 -1.64
CA ASP A 201 13.52 9.86 -1.14
C ASP A 201 14.70 10.34 -2.02
N GLY A 202 14.49 11.41 -2.77
CA GLY A 202 15.41 11.83 -3.82
C GLY A 202 15.66 10.71 -4.83
N ASP A 203 16.91 10.31 -5.00
CA ASP A 203 17.31 9.28 -5.96
C ASP A 203 17.34 7.86 -5.36
N LEU A 204 17.01 7.69 -4.09
CA LEU A 204 16.96 6.37 -3.45
C LEU A 204 15.52 5.83 -3.39
N LEU A 205 15.39 4.56 -3.75
CA LEU A 205 14.18 3.75 -3.67
C LEU A 205 14.38 2.68 -2.60
N TYR A 206 13.49 2.62 -1.61
CA TYR A 206 13.57 1.66 -0.51
C TYR A 206 12.54 0.55 -0.69
N CYS A 207 12.99 -0.69 -0.48
CA CYS A 207 12.17 -1.86 -0.67
C CYS A 207 12.49 -2.95 0.36
N SER A 208 11.46 -3.57 0.93
CA SER A 208 11.57 -4.84 1.65
C SER A 208 11.81 -5.96 0.64
N THR A 209 12.68 -6.89 0.96
CA THR A 209 13.06 -7.96 0.02
C THR A 209 12.12 -9.17 0.04
N GLY A 210 11.26 -9.27 1.05
CA GLY A 210 10.40 -10.43 1.24
C GLY A 210 11.14 -11.67 1.76
N ASN A 211 12.46 -11.57 2.05
CA ASN A 211 13.25 -12.70 2.54
C ASN A 211 12.56 -13.38 3.74
N GLY A 212 12.44 -14.70 3.75
CA GLY A 212 11.64 -15.42 4.74
C GLY A 212 12.02 -16.88 4.93
N GLN A 213 11.07 -17.62 5.49
CA GLN A 213 11.19 -19.06 5.71
C GLN A 213 10.93 -19.87 4.43
N ASP A 214 11.35 -21.13 4.43
CA ASP A 214 10.98 -22.10 3.40
C ASP A 214 9.54 -22.62 3.62
N GLU A 215 9.06 -23.48 2.73
CA GLU A 215 7.71 -24.06 2.78
C GLU A 215 7.46 -24.90 4.06
N SER A 216 8.51 -25.35 4.74
CA SER A 216 8.37 -26.08 6.01
C SER A 216 8.01 -25.19 7.20
N HIS A 217 8.12 -23.86 7.06
CA HIS A 217 7.96 -22.85 8.11
C HIS A 217 8.91 -23.07 9.32
N VAL A 218 10.08 -23.64 9.05
CA VAL A 218 11.11 -23.94 10.06
C VAL A 218 12.45 -23.32 9.72
N ASN A 219 12.87 -23.41 8.44
CA ASN A 219 14.20 -23.00 8.04
C ASN A 219 14.18 -21.63 7.35
N ILE A 220 15.24 -20.87 7.52
CA ILE A 220 15.50 -19.63 6.78
C ILE A 220 16.63 -19.91 5.80
N PRO A 221 16.33 -20.14 4.49
CA PRO A 221 17.33 -20.54 3.51
C PRO A 221 18.42 -19.48 3.30
N SER A 222 18.07 -18.21 3.41
CA SER A 222 18.98 -17.09 3.18
C SER A 222 19.11 -16.17 4.41
N PRO A 223 19.67 -16.64 5.56
CA PRO A 223 19.71 -15.85 6.79
C PRO A 223 20.70 -14.67 6.73
N LYS A 224 21.53 -14.59 5.69
CA LYS A 224 22.47 -13.48 5.46
C LYS A 224 21.95 -12.46 4.45
N ALA A 225 20.89 -12.79 3.71
CA ALA A 225 20.31 -11.87 2.76
C ALA A 225 19.64 -10.67 3.46
N PRO A 226 19.67 -9.48 2.87
CA PRO A 226 19.08 -8.30 3.47
C PRO A 226 17.56 -8.41 3.57
N SER A 227 17.01 -7.72 4.58
CA SER A 227 15.57 -7.55 4.77
C SER A 227 15.05 -6.24 4.17
N LEU A 228 15.92 -5.23 4.10
CA LEU A 228 15.66 -3.91 3.55
C LEU A 228 16.82 -3.51 2.64
N ILE A 229 16.51 -2.98 1.48
CA ILE A 229 17.50 -2.45 0.54
C ILE A 229 17.12 -1.04 0.08
N ALA A 230 18.13 -0.27 -0.29
CA ALA A 230 17.99 0.95 -1.07
C ALA A 230 18.65 0.78 -2.44
N VAL A 231 17.92 1.12 -3.47
CA VAL A 231 18.37 1.09 -4.86
C VAL A 231 18.33 2.50 -5.42
N ASN A 232 19.32 2.89 -6.22
CA ASN A 232 19.24 4.17 -6.94
C ASN A 232 18.16 4.06 -8.03
N ARG A 233 17.08 4.86 -7.93
CA ARG A 233 15.92 4.77 -8.80
C ARG A 233 16.19 5.10 -10.27
N LEU A 234 17.25 5.86 -10.56
CA LEU A 234 17.61 6.24 -11.92
C LEU A 234 18.43 5.17 -12.63
N THR A 235 19.15 4.34 -11.87
CA THR A 235 20.11 3.37 -12.45
C THR A 235 19.83 1.91 -12.12
N GLY A 236 18.90 1.63 -11.21
CA GLY A 236 18.62 0.28 -10.72
C GLY A 236 19.76 -0.33 -9.87
N LYS A 237 20.75 0.43 -9.43
CA LYS A 237 21.91 -0.10 -8.69
C LYS A 237 21.70 -0.06 -7.19
N LEU A 238 22.13 -1.12 -6.49
CA LEU A 238 22.13 -1.20 -5.04
C LEU A 238 22.98 -0.04 -4.45
N ALA A 239 22.40 0.67 -3.49
CA ALA A 239 23.08 1.76 -2.77
C ALA A 239 23.51 1.32 -1.38
N TRP A 240 22.61 0.66 -0.63
CA TRP A 240 22.88 0.06 0.67
C TRP A 240 21.87 -1.03 1.00
N GLU A 241 22.21 -1.87 1.97
CA GLU A 241 21.36 -2.97 2.44
C GLU A 241 21.44 -3.13 3.96
N ASP A 242 20.38 -3.70 4.57
CA ASP A 242 20.32 -4.03 5.99
C ASP A 242 19.86 -5.46 6.21
N ASN A 243 20.63 -6.19 7.05
CA ASN A 243 20.33 -7.53 7.50
C ASN A 243 20.21 -7.60 9.05
N SER A 244 19.58 -6.62 9.66
CA SER A 244 19.39 -6.57 11.13
C SER A 244 18.49 -7.69 11.65
N VAL A 245 17.65 -8.29 10.80
CA VAL A 245 16.78 -9.42 11.18
C VAL A 245 17.55 -10.74 11.26
N GLY A 246 18.33 -11.05 10.24
CA GLY A 246 19.14 -12.25 10.17
C GLY A 246 18.30 -13.54 10.23
N ASP A 247 18.62 -14.42 11.17
CA ASP A 247 17.96 -15.71 11.40
C ASP A 247 16.74 -15.63 12.35
N ARG A 248 16.25 -14.41 12.67
CA ARG A 248 15.11 -14.21 13.59
C ARG A 248 13.77 -14.05 12.88
N ILE A 249 13.72 -14.22 11.55
CA ILE A 249 12.48 -14.15 10.77
C ILE A 249 11.51 -15.20 11.30
N LEU A 250 10.30 -14.78 11.70
CA LEU A 250 9.29 -15.67 12.26
C LEU A 250 8.51 -16.42 11.17
N HIS A 251 8.31 -15.76 9.99
CA HIS A 251 7.60 -16.34 8.86
C HIS A 251 8.05 -15.67 7.55
N GLY A 252 7.51 -14.48 7.22
CA GLY A 252 7.88 -13.69 6.05
C GLY A 252 8.16 -12.23 6.39
N GLN A 253 8.37 -11.41 5.37
CA GLN A 253 8.62 -9.97 5.51
C GLN A 253 7.83 -9.20 4.46
N TRP A 254 6.62 -8.79 4.81
CA TRP A 254 5.65 -8.19 3.87
C TRP A 254 5.30 -6.73 4.18
N SER A 255 5.87 -6.17 5.24
CA SER A 255 5.70 -4.75 5.55
C SER A 255 6.39 -3.86 4.51
N THR A 256 5.85 -2.68 4.31
CA THR A 256 6.34 -1.66 3.38
C THR A 256 7.03 -0.54 4.17
N PRO A 257 8.19 -0.02 3.73
CA PRO A 257 8.87 1.05 4.43
C PRO A 257 8.15 2.39 4.30
N ALA A 258 8.33 3.25 5.32
CA ALA A 258 7.93 4.66 5.32
C ALA A 258 9.15 5.57 5.41
N VAL A 259 9.05 6.79 4.87
CA VAL A 259 10.12 7.79 4.92
C VAL A 259 9.61 9.10 5.49
N GLY A 260 10.38 9.70 6.40
CA GLY A 260 10.02 10.98 7.00
C GLY A 260 11.14 11.61 7.80
N ASP A 261 10.97 12.88 8.17
CA ASP A 261 11.87 13.58 9.07
C ASP A 261 11.50 13.29 10.53
N ILE A 262 12.44 12.75 11.29
CA ILE A 262 12.26 12.41 12.69
C ILE A 262 13.42 12.98 13.50
N GLY A 263 13.13 13.93 14.39
CA GLY A 263 14.14 14.60 15.20
C GLY A 263 15.20 15.33 14.36
N GLY A 264 14.82 15.87 13.20
CA GLY A 264 15.72 16.57 12.27
C GLY A 264 16.60 15.64 11.43
N VAL A 265 16.34 14.34 11.43
CA VAL A 265 17.03 13.35 10.59
C VAL A 265 16.05 12.69 9.63
N ARG A 266 16.39 12.68 8.35
CA ARG A 266 15.63 11.94 7.32
C ARG A 266 15.82 10.45 7.53
N GLN A 267 14.73 9.73 7.82
CA GLN A 267 14.78 8.32 8.20
C GLN A 267 13.87 7.46 7.30
N VAL A 268 14.35 6.25 7.04
CA VAL A 268 13.50 5.13 6.58
C VAL A 268 13.11 4.33 7.80
N VAL A 269 11.82 4.08 7.96
CA VAL A 269 11.27 3.22 9.01
C VAL A 269 10.72 1.97 8.38
N HIS A 270 11.17 0.80 8.84
CA HIS A 270 10.72 -0.49 8.34
C HIS A 270 10.34 -1.42 9.48
N ALA A 271 9.18 -2.02 9.36
CA ALA A 271 8.70 -3.07 10.25
C ALA A 271 9.02 -4.44 9.64
N GLN A 272 9.43 -5.41 10.45
CA GLN A 272 10.11 -6.59 9.94
C GLN A 272 9.55 -7.91 10.48
N GLY A 273 9.91 -9.01 9.83
CA GLY A 273 9.42 -10.35 10.10
C GLY A 273 9.86 -10.97 11.43
N ASP A 274 10.71 -10.30 12.22
CA ASP A 274 11.06 -10.69 13.59
C ASP A 274 10.19 -10.00 14.65
N GLY A 275 9.23 -9.18 14.21
CA GLY A 275 8.35 -8.44 15.10
C GLY A 275 8.93 -7.12 15.60
N TRP A 276 10.03 -6.65 15.03
CA TRP A 276 10.67 -5.38 15.35
C TRP A 276 10.39 -4.31 14.30
N VAL A 277 10.36 -3.07 14.76
CA VAL A 277 10.38 -1.87 13.90
C VAL A 277 11.72 -1.20 14.04
N ARG A 278 12.34 -0.82 12.93
CA ARG A 278 13.67 -0.19 12.90
C ARG A 278 13.67 1.08 12.09
N GLY A 279 14.42 2.07 12.57
CA GLY A 279 14.68 3.33 11.86
C GLY A 279 16.12 3.43 11.41
N TYR A 280 16.29 3.87 10.18
CA TYR A 280 17.60 4.00 9.51
C TYR A 280 17.77 5.43 8.99
N GLU A 281 19.00 5.93 8.98
CA GLU A 281 19.33 7.13 8.22
C GLU A 281 19.13 6.87 6.73
N ALA A 282 18.30 7.66 6.06
CA ALA A 282 17.84 7.36 4.71
C ALA A 282 18.99 7.20 3.70
N GLN A 283 19.98 8.08 3.72
CA GLN A 283 21.06 8.09 2.74
C GLN A 283 22.09 6.97 2.94
N SER A 284 22.37 6.57 4.17
CA SER A 284 23.47 5.66 4.48
C SER A 284 23.03 4.24 4.87
N GLY A 285 21.73 4.05 5.19
CA GLY A 285 21.24 2.79 5.76
C GLY A 285 21.71 2.53 7.20
N LYS A 286 22.38 3.50 7.86
CA LYS A 286 22.81 3.36 9.24
C LYS A 286 21.62 3.20 10.17
N LYS A 287 21.52 2.05 10.86
CA LYS A 287 20.50 1.82 11.87
C LYS A 287 20.62 2.82 13.02
N LEU A 288 19.54 3.52 13.33
CA LEU A 288 19.47 4.55 14.37
C LEU A 288 18.82 4.04 15.63
N TRP A 289 17.76 3.26 15.50
CA TRP A 289 16.97 2.71 16.60
C TRP A 289 16.23 1.44 16.19
N GLU A 290 15.78 0.69 17.19
CA GLU A 290 14.90 -0.47 17.04
C GLU A 290 13.93 -0.58 18.22
N PHE A 291 12.74 -1.16 17.97
CA PHE A 291 11.65 -1.32 18.94
C PHE A 291 10.98 -2.69 18.75
N ASP A 292 10.90 -3.52 19.80
CA ASP A 292 10.15 -4.79 19.79
C ASP A 292 8.66 -4.51 20.00
N THR A 293 7.83 -4.88 19.02
CA THR A 293 6.38 -4.71 19.09
C THR A 293 5.67 -5.83 19.84
N ASN A 294 6.42 -6.75 20.43
CA ASN A 294 5.86 -7.86 21.17
C ASN A 294 6.18 -7.76 22.65
N PRO A 295 5.23 -8.06 23.55
CA PRO A 295 5.53 -8.26 24.96
C PRO A 295 6.61 -9.33 25.18
N LYS A 296 7.47 -9.15 26.19
CA LYS A 296 8.57 -10.10 26.48
C LYS A 296 8.13 -11.54 26.70
N ALA A 297 6.89 -11.75 27.16
CA ALA A 297 6.31 -13.08 27.38
C ALA A 297 5.65 -13.68 26.13
N ALA A 298 5.63 -12.96 25.01
CA ALA A 298 5.01 -13.42 23.78
C ALA A 298 5.79 -14.59 23.15
N VAL A 299 5.05 -15.60 22.67
CA VAL A 299 5.60 -16.85 22.12
C VAL A 299 5.01 -17.09 20.73
N TRP A 300 5.89 -17.32 19.75
CA TRP A 300 5.51 -17.70 18.39
C TRP A 300 4.95 -19.13 18.34
N PRO A 301 3.92 -19.42 17.53
CA PRO A 301 3.05 -18.50 16.77
C PRO A 301 1.83 -18.02 17.55
N LYS A 302 1.72 -18.30 18.86
CA LYS A 302 0.49 -18.09 19.63
C LYS A 302 0.21 -16.60 19.93
N THR A 303 1.21 -15.89 20.44
CA THR A 303 1.07 -14.54 20.96
C THR A 303 2.17 -13.57 20.50
N ARG A 304 3.30 -14.07 19.96
CA ARG A 304 4.31 -13.25 19.30
C ARG A 304 3.91 -13.07 17.85
N ASN A 305 4.00 -11.87 17.32
CA ASN A 305 3.67 -11.50 15.95
C ASN A 305 4.91 -11.00 15.21
N GLU A 306 4.95 -11.23 13.92
CA GLU A 306 5.68 -10.41 12.96
C GLU A 306 4.98 -9.08 12.76
N VAL A 307 5.48 -8.24 11.86
CA VAL A 307 4.79 -7.00 11.49
C VAL A 307 4.60 -6.95 9.98
N ILE A 308 3.34 -7.00 9.55
CA ILE A 308 2.94 -6.92 8.15
C ILE A 308 2.44 -5.51 7.81
N SER A 309 1.78 -4.85 8.77
CA SER A 309 1.29 -3.49 8.59
C SER A 309 2.43 -2.52 8.26
N THR A 310 2.09 -1.43 7.57
CA THR A 310 3.05 -0.39 7.20
C THR A 310 3.17 0.64 8.33
N PRO A 311 4.39 1.01 8.77
CA PRO A 311 4.57 2.07 9.76
C PRO A 311 4.12 3.43 9.19
N VAL A 312 3.47 4.24 10.03
CA VAL A 312 3.09 5.61 9.70
C VAL A 312 3.94 6.58 10.51
N ILE A 313 4.58 7.52 9.83
CA ILE A 313 5.36 8.59 10.47
C ILE A 313 4.49 9.85 10.59
N HIS A 314 4.24 10.29 11.82
CA HIS A 314 3.50 11.52 12.08
C HIS A 314 4.08 12.27 13.28
N GLU A 315 4.52 13.51 13.11
CA GLU A 315 5.07 14.40 14.16
C GLU A 315 6.17 13.75 15.03
N ASN A 316 7.20 13.14 14.41
CA ASN A 316 8.30 12.43 15.06
C ASN A 316 7.91 11.11 15.77
N VAL A 317 6.66 10.72 15.70
CA VAL A 317 6.15 9.46 16.26
C VAL A 317 5.90 8.48 15.13
N VAL A 318 6.26 7.22 15.37
CA VAL A 318 5.93 6.11 14.49
C VAL A 318 4.75 5.35 15.09
N TYR A 319 3.71 5.15 14.28
CA TYR A 319 2.53 4.40 14.63
C TYR A 319 2.52 3.09 13.87
N ILE A 320 2.29 1.98 14.57
CA ILE A 320 2.35 0.64 14.01
C ILE A 320 1.42 -0.31 14.77
N SER A 321 0.82 -1.25 14.07
CA SER A 321 0.17 -2.43 14.64
C SER A 321 0.91 -3.69 14.20
N ASN A 322 0.89 -4.75 15.01
CA ASN A 322 1.46 -6.03 14.64
C ASN A 322 0.38 -7.09 14.39
N GLY A 323 0.75 -8.12 13.67
CA GLY A 323 -0.10 -9.25 13.34
C GLY A 323 0.69 -10.31 12.61
N GLN A 324 0.01 -11.38 12.26
CA GLN A 324 0.55 -12.45 11.42
C GLN A 324 -0.21 -12.43 10.09
N ASP A 325 0.25 -13.22 9.15
CA ASP A 325 -0.48 -13.38 7.91
C ASP A 325 -1.87 -14.01 8.16
N PRO A 326 -2.81 -13.79 7.23
CA PRO A 326 -4.17 -14.28 7.38
C PRO A 326 -4.30 -15.80 7.53
N GLU A 327 -3.34 -16.59 7.05
CA GLU A 327 -3.35 -18.06 7.21
C GLU A 327 -3.27 -18.49 8.68
N HIS A 328 -2.65 -17.68 9.53
CA HIS A 328 -2.59 -17.92 10.97
C HIS A 328 -3.85 -17.48 11.72
N GLY A 329 -4.85 -16.93 11.01
CA GLY A 329 -6.15 -16.55 11.56
C GLY A 329 -6.10 -15.44 12.60
N GLU A 330 -7.18 -15.34 13.37
CA GLU A 330 -7.30 -14.36 14.43
C GLU A 330 -6.38 -14.65 15.61
N GLY A 331 -5.98 -13.60 16.31
CA GLY A 331 -5.12 -13.72 17.49
C GLY A 331 -4.92 -12.39 18.20
N VAL A 332 -4.10 -12.41 19.23
CA VAL A 332 -3.71 -11.21 19.96
C VAL A 332 -2.84 -10.34 19.07
N GLY A 333 -3.21 -9.07 18.93
CA GLY A 333 -2.41 -8.05 18.29
C GLY A 333 -2.06 -6.93 19.26
N HIS A 334 -1.21 -6.04 18.81
CA HIS A 334 -0.79 -4.86 19.56
C HIS A 334 -0.62 -3.67 18.63
N ALA A 335 -0.96 -2.47 19.10
CA ALA A 335 -0.66 -1.23 18.39
C ALA A 335 0.14 -0.29 19.29
N TYR A 336 1.06 0.44 18.69
CA TYR A 336 2.01 1.29 19.39
C TYR A 336 2.13 2.68 18.77
N ALA A 337 2.39 3.68 19.63
CA ALA A 337 3.02 4.92 19.24
C ALA A 337 4.43 4.95 19.84
N ILE A 338 5.42 5.26 18.99
CA ILE A 338 6.85 5.16 19.31
C ILE A 338 7.50 6.52 19.09
N ASP A 339 8.07 7.14 20.13
CA ASP A 339 8.96 8.32 19.99
C ASP A 339 10.27 7.90 19.32
N ALA A 340 10.31 8.03 18.02
CA ALA A 340 11.42 7.62 17.18
C ALA A 340 12.59 8.63 17.17
N THR A 341 12.57 9.67 18.00
CA THR A 341 13.71 10.57 18.23
C THR A 341 14.83 9.95 19.04
N LYS A 342 14.53 8.87 19.76
CA LYS A 342 15.49 8.11 20.59
C LYS A 342 16.44 7.29 19.73
N ARG A 343 17.49 6.70 20.35
CA ARG A 343 18.53 5.91 19.64
C ARG A 343 18.82 4.61 20.37
N GLY A 344 19.24 3.59 19.61
CA GLY A 344 19.52 2.23 20.11
C GLY A 344 18.25 1.40 20.29
N ASP A 345 18.22 0.46 21.21
CA ASP A 345 16.98 -0.22 21.62
C ASP A 345 16.10 0.74 22.40
N ILE A 346 15.02 1.17 21.78
CA ILE A 346 14.08 2.15 22.34
C ILE A 346 12.77 1.51 22.81
N THR A 347 12.70 0.20 22.92
CA THR A 347 11.49 -0.55 23.31
C THR A 347 10.82 0.01 24.56
N THR A 348 11.63 0.43 25.55
CA THR A 348 11.10 1.07 26.76
C THR A 348 11.11 2.59 26.68
N ALA A 349 12.23 3.18 26.22
CA ALA A 349 12.42 4.63 26.26
C ALA A 349 11.63 5.40 25.17
N GLY A 350 11.28 4.71 24.08
CA GLY A 350 10.49 5.26 22.98
C GLY A 350 8.99 4.99 23.08
N LEU A 351 8.55 4.20 24.05
CA LEU A 351 7.11 3.88 24.18
C LEU A 351 6.32 5.11 24.62
N VAL A 352 5.45 5.61 23.74
CA VAL A 352 4.48 6.68 24.03
C VAL A 352 3.19 6.07 24.59
N TRP A 353 2.60 5.14 23.85
CA TRP A 353 1.46 4.35 24.32
C TRP A 353 1.42 2.98 23.64
N HIS A 354 0.71 2.05 24.28
CA HIS A 354 0.43 0.71 23.82
C HIS A 354 -1.08 0.43 23.92
N PHE A 355 -1.68 -0.02 22.82
CA PHE A 355 -3.07 -0.45 22.77
C PHE A 355 -3.13 -1.96 22.57
N ASP A 356 -3.60 -2.69 23.58
CA ASP A 356 -3.64 -4.16 23.67
C ASP A 356 -5.04 -4.77 23.46
N LYS A 357 -6.00 -3.96 22.99
CA LYS A 357 -7.38 -4.40 22.71
C LYS A 357 -7.63 -4.62 21.21
N ILE A 358 -6.60 -4.44 20.40
CA ILE A 358 -6.63 -4.77 18.97
C ILE A 358 -6.30 -6.25 18.77
N ARG A 359 -6.88 -6.86 17.76
CA ARG A 359 -6.49 -8.18 17.27
C ARG A 359 -5.31 -8.05 16.31
N ARG A 360 -4.81 -9.19 15.76
CA ARG A 360 -3.79 -9.17 14.70
C ARG A 360 -4.19 -8.21 13.60
N SER A 361 -3.29 -7.35 13.19
CA SER A 361 -3.56 -6.31 12.20
C SER A 361 -2.49 -6.30 11.12
N ILE A 362 -2.94 -6.19 9.88
CA ILE A 362 -2.12 -5.95 8.69
C ILE A 362 -2.39 -4.57 8.10
N SER A 363 -3.28 -3.80 8.73
CA SER A 363 -3.76 -2.49 8.26
C SER A 363 -2.80 -1.35 8.64
N THR A 364 -2.71 -0.37 7.76
CA THR A 364 -1.96 0.88 7.95
C THR A 364 -2.87 1.95 8.56
N ALA A 365 -2.36 2.74 9.50
CA ALA A 365 -3.16 3.74 10.22
C ALA A 365 -3.51 4.97 9.38
N ALA A 366 -4.66 5.61 9.70
CA ALA A 366 -5.02 6.95 9.25
C ALA A 366 -5.05 7.91 10.44
N ILE A 367 -4.29 9.02 10.36
CA ILE A 367 -4.10 9.96 11.48
C ILE A 367 -4.45 11.37 11.04
N LYS A 368 -5.43 11.99 11.70
CA LYS A 368 -5.83 13.38 11.46
C LYS A 368 -6.53 13.97 12.68
N ASP A 369 -6.35 15.28 12.92
CA ASP A 369 -7.07 16.07 13.92
C ASP A 369 -7.09 15.44 15.32
N GLY A 370 -5.95 14.85 15.74
CA GLY A 370 -5.81 14.23 17.05
C GLY A 370 -6.43 12.84 17.19
N LEU A 371 -6.93 12.26 16.10
CA LEU A 371 -7.50 10.90 16.03
C LEU A 371 -6.62 9.99 15.20
N ILE A 372 -6.58 8.71 15.58
CA ILE A 372 -5.98 7.62 14.82
C ILE A 372 -7.01 6.52 14.60
N TYR A 373 -7.12 6.06 13.37
CA TYR A 373 -7.95 4.92 12.97
C TYR A 373 -7.08 3.72 12.70
N LEU A 374 -7.38 2.59 13.34
CA LEU A 374 -6.69 1.31 13.22
C LEU A 374 -7.72 0.23 12.96
N ALA A 375 -7.48 -0.62 11.96
CA ALA A 375 -8.32 -1.78 11.71
C ALA A 375 -7.55 -3.07 12.02
N ASP A 376 -8.28 -4.13 12.35
CA ASP A 376 -7.70 -5.44 12.59
C ASP A 376 -8.35 -6.54 11.75
N PHE A 377 -7.68 -7.67 11.67
CA PHE A 377 -8.09 -8.81 10.84
C PHE A 377 -9.37 -9.49 11.32
N SER A 378 -9.78 -9.28 12.58
CA SER A 378 -11.06 -9.79 13.10
C SER A 378 -12.27 -8.91 12.73
N GLY A 379 -12.08 -7.85 11.95
CA GLY A 379 -13.16 -7.00 11.46
C GLY A 379 -13.42 -5.74 12.29
N PHE A 380 -12.57 -5.40 13.26
CA PHE A 380 -12.80 -4.21 14.08
C PHE A 380 -12.05 -2.99 13.57
N LEU A 381 -12.75 -1.87 13.46
CA LEU A 381 -12.20 -0.53 13.28
C LEU A 381 -12.20 0.21 14.61
N HIS A 382 -11.04 0.65 15.05
CA HIS A 382 -10.84 1.40 16.30
C HIS A 382 -10.54 2.87 15.99
N CYS A 383 -11.22 3.79 16.67
CA CYS A 383 -10.87 5.21 16.71
C CYS A 383 -10.29 5.56 18.07
N LEU A 384 -9.03 5.98 18.11
CA LEU A 384 -8.32 6.29 19.35
C LEU A 384 -7.86 7.74 19.36
N ASP A 385 -7.58 8.24 20.55
CA ASP A 385 -6.83 9.48 20.74
C ASP A 385 -5.36 9.27 20.35
N VAL A 386 -4.85 10.05 19.42
CA VAL A 386 -3.50 9.85 18.85
C VAL A 386 -2.39 10.04 19.89
N LYS A 387 -2.59 10.86 20.93
CA LYS A 387 -1.58 11.15 21.95
C LYS A 387 -1.55 10.13 23.08
N THR A 388 -2.68 9.51 23.38
CA THR A 388 -2.83 8.65 24.56
C THR A 388 -3.17 7.21 24.26
N GLY A 389 -3.56 6.88 23.01
CA GLY A 389 -4.03 5.55 22.64
C GLY A 389 -5.37 5.14 23.25
N LYS A 390 -6.09 6.06 23.91
CA LYS A 390 -7.39 5.76 24.50
C LYS A 390 -8.47 5.67 23.45
N PRO A 391 -9.30 4.60 23.44
CA PRO A 391 -10.36 4.44 22.45
C PRO A 391 -11.51 5.42 22.73
N TYR A 392 -12.01 6.02 21.63
CA TYR A 392 -13.28 6.74 21.62
C TYR A 392 -14.42 5.80 21.27
N TRP A 393 -14.22 4.96 20.26
CA TRP A 393 -15.20 3.96 19.82
C TRP A 393 -14.50 2.82 19.04
N THR A 394 -15.21 1.71 18.92
CA THR A 394 -14.86 0.56 18.07
C THR A 394 -16.11 0.18 17.29
N HIS A 395 -15.95 -0.12 16.01
CA HIS A 395 -16.99 -0.58 15.11
C HIS A 395 -16.64 -1.97 14.59
N ASP A 396 -17.61 -2.87 14.54
CA ASP A 396 -17.50 -4.21 14.01
C ASP A 396 -18.06 -4.21 12.57
N MET A 397 -17.22 -4.58 11.61
CA MET A 397 -17.57 -4.76 10.19
C MET A 397 -18.17 -6.13 9.90
N PHE A 398 -18.13 -7.05 10.89
CA PHE A 398 -18.61 -8.44 10.80
C PHE A 398 -17.86 -9.35 9.82
N ALA A 399 -16.82 -8.86 9.16
CA ALA A 399 -15.96 -9.60 8.25
C ALA A 399 -14.52 -9.14 8.38
N ALA A 400 -13.56 -9.97 7.97
CA ALA A 400 -12.14 -9.67 8.09
C ALA A 400 -11.73 -8.42 7.28
N ILE A 401 -10.90 -7.58 7.86
CA ILE A 401 -10.38 -6.38 7.21
C ILE A 401 -8.93 -6.62 6.77
N TRP A 402 -8.73 -6.68 5.45
CA TRP A 402 -7.41 -6.80 4.82
C TRP A 402 -6.81 -5.44 4.47
N GLY A 403 -7.66 -4.51 4.05
CA GLY A 403 -7.30 -3.15 3.69
C GLY A 403 -7.01 -2.26 4.89
N SER A 404 -6.92 -0.98 4.62
CA SER A 404 -6.64 0.04 5.63
C SER A 404 -7.76 1.09 5.66
N PRO A 405 -8.05 1.71 6.81
CA PRO A 405 -8.95 2.84 6.84
C PRO A 405 -8.36 4.01 6.05
N MET A 406 -9.13 4.57 5.13
CA MET A 406 -8.75 5.73 4.32
C MET A 406 -9.57 6.94 4.71
N LEU A 407 -8.92 7.93 5.31
CA LEU A 407 -9.59 9.17 5.70
C LEU A 407 -9.52 10.20 4.57
N ILE A 408 -10.65 10.51 3.98
CA ILE A 408 -10.78 11.45 2.86
C ILE A 408 -11.66 12.63 3.29
N GLY A 409 -11.09 13.82 3.33
CA GLY A 409 -11.78 14.99 3.85
C GLY A 409 -12.22 14.79 5.31
N ASP A 410 -13.51 14.53 5.52
CA ASP A 410 -14.15 14.27 6.82
C ASP A 410 -14.84 12.89 6.87
N LYS A 411 -14.46 11.95 6.02
CA LYS A 411 -15.02 10.60 5.98
C LYS A 411 -13.92 9.53 5.98
N VAL A 412 -14.15 8.45 6.73
CA VAL A 412 -13.33 7.24 6.73
C VAL A 412 -14.02 6.20 5.85
N TYR A 413 -13.30 5.70 4.86
CA TYR A 413 -13.72 4.61 3.98
C TYR A 413 -12.96 3.34 4.34
N LEU A 414 -13.66 2.22 4.46
CA LEU A 414 -13.06 0.94 4.83
C LEU A 414 -13.80 -0.21 4.17
N GLY A 415 -13.07 -1.10 3.49
CA GLY A 415 -13.59 -2.32 2.88
C GLY A 415 -13.31 -3.55 3.72
N ASP A 416 -14.10 -4.62 3.52
CA ASP A 416 -13.95 -5.91 4.18
C ASP A 416 -14.00 -7.11 3.21
N GLU A 417 -13.85 -8.31 3.76
CA GLU A 417 -13.80 -9.57 3.00
C GLU A 417 -15.16 -10.00 2.43
N ASP A 418 -16.29 -9.58 3.02
CA ASP A 418 -17.63 -9.83 2.49
C ASP A 418 -18.00 -8.87 1.35
N GLY A 419 -17.13 -7.90 1.09
CA GLY A 419 -17.25 -6.93 -0.01
C GLY A 419 -17.96 -5.64 0.38
N ASP A 420 -18.24 -5.44 1.64
CA ASP A 420 -18.85 -4.21 2.11
C ASP A 420 -17.81 -3.09 2.23
N VAL A 421 -18.20 -1.88 1.85
CA VAL A 421 -17.43 -0.65 2.05
C VAL A 421 -18.24 0.28 2.92
N ALA A 422 -17.79 0.44 4.17
CA ALA A 422 -18.36 1.38 5.10
C ALA A 422 -17.80 2.79 4.89
N VAL A 423 -18.67 3.79 4.96
CA VAL A 423 -18.32 5.22 4.99
C VAL A 423 -18.76 5.79 6.34
N ILE A 424 -17.79 6.24 7.14
CA ILE A 424 -17.97 6.64 8.52
C ILE A 424 -17.57 8.11 8.67
N GLU A 425 -18.30 8.90 9.45
CA GLU A 425 -17.95 10.28 9.74
C GLU A 425 -16.67 10.36 10.59
N HIS A 426 -15.72 11.21 10.20
CA HIS A 426 -14.53 11.48 10.98
C HIS A 426 -14.90 12.18 12.29
N GLY A 427 -14.55 11.60 13.44
CA GLY A 427 -14.86 12.21 14.74
C GLY A 427 -14.75 11.28 15.94
N LYS A 428 -14.88 11.86 17.12
CA LYS A 428 -14.85 11.16 18.42
C LYS A 428 -16.12 10.38 18.72
N THR A 429 -17.18 10.58 17.95
CA THR A 429 -18.45 9.87 18.07
C THR A 429 -18.67 9.07 16.80
N PHE A 430 -18.93 7.77 16.93
CA PHE A 430 -19.22 6.92 15.80
C PHE A 430 -20.50 7.34 15.08
N LYS A 431 -20.42 7.46 13.75
CA LYS A 431 -21.59 7.67 12.89
C LYS A 431 -21.34 7.04 11.52
N LEU A 432 -22.05 5.95 11.25
CA LEU A 432 -22.10 5.34 9.93
C LEU A 432 -22.90 6.26 9.00
N VAL A 433 -22.31 6.61 7.87
CA VAL A 433 -22.96 7.43 6.81
C VAL A 433 -23.68 6.51 5.83
N SER A 434 -22.99 5.46 5.41
CA SER A 434 -23.50 4.50 4.44
C SER A 434 -22.63 3.24 4.41
N GLU A 435 -23.15 2.19 3.82
CA GLU A 435 -22.45 0.95 3.54
C GLU A 435 -22.92 0.42 2.18
N GLN A 436 -22.00 0.02 1.31
CA GLN A 436 -22.31 -0.52 -0.01
C GLN A 436 -21.49 -1.77 -0.28
N ASN A 437 -22.14 -2.82 -0.78
CA ASN A 437 -21.48 -4.05 -1.17
C ASN A 437 -20.96 -3.98 -2.61
N MET A 438 -19.70 -4.37 -2.82
CA MET A 438 -19.01 -4.36 -4.11
C MET A 438 -19.16 -5.67 -4.90
N GLY A 439 -19.98 -6.61 -4.43
CA GLY A 439 -20.27 -7.87 -5.11
C GLY A 439 -19.26 -9.00 -4.90
N SER A 440 -18.09 -8.70 -4.38
CA SER A 440 -17.07 -9.64 -3.89
C SER A 440 -16.09 -8.94 -2.98
N SER A 441 -15.22 -9.68 -2.29
CA SER A 441 -14.29 -9.19 -1.25
C SER A 441 -13.51 -7.93 -1.67
N VAL A 442 -13.41 -6.97 -0.77
CA VAL A 442 -12.62 -5.74 -0.90
C VAL A 442 -11.36 -5.86 -0.04
N TYR A 443 -10.30 -6.41 -0.60
CA TYR A 443 -9.01 -6.57 0.09
C TYR A 443 -8.16 -5.31 0.09
N ALA A 444 -8.39 -4.42 -0.88
CA ALA A 444 -7.61 -3.18 -1.03
C ALA A 444 -8.29 -1.99 -0.36
N THR A 445 -7.48 -1.01 0.00
CA THR A 445 -7.96 0.27 0.53
C THR A 445 -8.56 1.12 -0.60
N PRO A 446 -9.73 1.75 -0.41
CA PRO A 446 -10.26 2.75 -1.35
C PRO A 446 -9.29 3.92 -1.52
N VAL A 447 -9.03 4.33 -2.75
CA VAL A 447 -8.02 5.36 -3.08
C VAL A 447 -8.67 6.59 -3.70
N PRO A 448 -8.47 7.80 -3.14
CA PRO A 448 -8.92 9.05 -3.74
C PRO A 448 -7.87 9.61 -4.69
N ALA A 449 -8.26 9.96 -5.92
CA ALA A 449 -7.42 10.73 -6.82
C ALA A 449 -8.28 11.55 -7.79
N ASN A 450 -7.83 12.76 -8.10
CA ASN A 450 -8.35 13.61 -9.21
C ASN A 450 -9.89 13.73 -9.25
N GLY A 451 -10.55 13.81 -8.08
CA GLY A 451 -12.00 13.91 -7.97
C GLY A 451 -12.77 12.60 -8.14
N ALA A 452 -12.09 11.48 -8.13
CA ALA A 452 -12.68 10.14 -8.13
C ALA A 452 -12.23 9.32 -6.91
N LEU A 453 -13.06 8.36 -6.51
CA LEU A 453 -12.74 7.32 -5.55
C LEU A 453 -12.56 6.00 -6.32
N PHE A 454 -11.39 5.41 -6.22
CA PHE A 454 -11.08 4.12 -6.82
C PHE A 454 -11.27 3.02 -5.80
N VAL A 455 -12.17 2.10 -6.07
CA VAL A 455 -12.47 0.95 -5.22
C VAL A 455 -12.29 -0.32 -6.04
N MET A 456 -11.58 -1.30 -5.50
CA MET A 456 -11.49 -2.62 -6.12
C MET A 456 -12.25 -3.65 -5.28
N ASN A 457 -12.87 -4.58 -5.96
CA ASN A 457 -13.12 -5.90 -5.42
C ASN A 457 -12.09 -6.89 -5.96
N ARG A 458 -12.28 -8.20 -5.77
CA ARG A 458 -11.28 -9.23 -6.18
C ARG A 458 -10.86 -9.14 -7.64
N ASN A 459 -11.78 -8.78 -8.55
CA ASN A 459 -11.59 -8.92 -9.99
C ASN A 459 -12.05 -7.71 -10.82
N GLN A 460 -12.43 -6.62 -10.18
CA GLN A 460 -12.86 -5.39 -10.86
C GLN A 460 -12.35 -4.14 -10.14
N LEU A 461 -11.98 -3.14 -10.93
CA LEU A 461 -11.66 -1.79 -10.47
C LEU A 461 -12.79 -0.85 -10.88
N TYR A 462 -13.29 -0.11 -9.92
CA TYR A 462 -14.34 0.90 -10.10
C TYR A 462 -13.76 2.31 -9.90
N ALA A 463 -14.02 3.21 -10.82
CA ALA A 463 -13.88 4.66 -10.58
C ALA A 463 -15.24 5.23 -10.24
N LEU A 464 -15.37 5.78 -9.05
CA LEU A 464 -16.59 6.36 -8.52
C LEU A 464 -16.45 7.87 -8.45
N ALA A 465 -17.44 8.61 -8.93
CA ALA A 465 -17.44 10.06 -8.88
C ALA A 465 -18.86 10.59 -8.65
N GLU A 466 -18.99 11.66 -7.87
CA GLU A 466 -20.30 12.27 -7.57
C GLU A 466 -20.99 12.73 -8.87
N GLY A 467 -22.25 12.34 -9.03
CA GLY A 467 -23.06 12.65 -10.22
C GLY A 467 -22.71 11.85 -11.48
N ALA A 468 -21.72 10.93 -11.43
CA ALA A 468 -21.44 10.06 -12.56
C ALA A 468 -22.56 9.04 -12.76
N GLN A 469 -22.71 8.58 -14.00
CA GLN A 469 -23.69 7.58 -14.39
C GLN A 469 -23.07 6.61 -15.39
N LEU A 470 -22.85 5.36 -14.97
CA LEU A 470 -22.36 4.31 -15.87
C LEU A 470 -23.45 4.03 -16.92
N ARG A 471 -23.13 4.28 -18.19
CA ARG A 471 -23.99 3.91 -19.31
C ARG A 471 -23.74 2.44 -19.64
N LYS A 472 -24.80 1.64 -19.61
CA LYS A 472 -24.79 0.24 -20.04
C LYS A 472 -24.66 0.14 -21.56
#